data_b605355d6b5d3fc6dab5fe8df52cfbbb
#
_entry.id   b605355d6b5d3fc6dab5fe8df52cfbbb
#
_cell.length_a   1.000
_cell.length_b   1.000
_cell.length_c   1.000
_cell.angle_alpha   90.00
_cell.angle_beta   90.00
_cell.angle_gamma   90.00
#
_symmetry.space_group_name_H-M   'P 1'
#
loop_
_entity.id
_entity.type
_entity.pdbx_description
1 polymer ?
#
loop_
_entity_poly.entity_id
_entity_poly.type
_entity_poly.pdbx_seq_one_letter_code
_entity_poly.pdbx_strand_id
1 'polypeptide(L)'
;MCIRDRDKDNALPDFDGDQKDQRSWTRWMAEWLSDARKVCKPGAPICLFIDWRQYPSITDALQWAGWIWRGCAVWDKMTSRPQKGRFRQQSEYIVWGSNGPMPVNRPVGCLPGVFRYANPQNRIHVTEKPLQLMRDLVKICVPGGRILDPFCGAGTTVLASRLEGYEAVGIEVTDAYYKLGSDRVRFALEADSEEETSE
;
A
#
# COMPACT_ATOMS: atom_id res chain seq x y z
N MET A 1 -12.26 0.40 13.65
CA MET A 1 -12.78 -0.90 14.12
C MET A 1 -13.00 -1.76 12.89
N CYS A 2 -12.03 -2.58 12.57
CA CYS A 2 -12.21 -3.59 11.55
C CYS A 2 -13.07 -4.69 12.16
N ILE A 3 -14.38 -4.72 11.87
CA ILE A 3 -15.22 -5.86 12.22
C ILE A 3 -14.82 -6.96 11.24
N ARG A 4 -13.85 -7.77 11.59
CA ARG A 4 -13.61 -9.04 10.94
C ARG A 4 -14.67 -10.01 11.41
N ASP A 5 -15.58 -10.40 10.50
CA ASP A 5 -16.17 -11.72 10.60
C ASP A 5 -15.03 -12.73 10.47
N ARG A 6 -14.57 -13.26 11.59
CA ARG A 6 -13.53 -14.28 11.64
C ARG A 6 -14.13 -15.58 11.11
N ASP A 7 -13.87 -15.88 9.85
CA ASP A 7 -13.87 -17.26 9.41
C ASP A 7 -12.67 -17.94 10.11
N LYS A 8 -12.96 -18.83 11.04
CA LYS A 8 -11.98 -19.49 11.95
C LYS A 8 -10.98 -20.44 11.27
N ASP A 9 -11.02 -20.55 9.94
CA ASP A 9 -10.29 -21.59 9.20
C ASP A 9 -9.05 -21.13 8.44
N ASN A 10 -8.66 -19.85 8.53
CA ASN A 10 -7.41 -19.37 7.93
C ASN A 10 -6.41 -19.01 9.04
N ALA A 11 -5.46 -19.90 9.28
CA ALA A 11 -4.39 -19.81 10.28
C ALA A 11 -3.28 -18.81 9.90
N LEU A 12 -3.63 -17.61 9.43
CA LEU A 12 -2.65 -16.54 9.27
C LEU A 12 -2.52 -15.78 10.60
N PRO A 13 -1.28 -15.46 11.04
CA PRO A 13 -1.06 -14.78 12.31
C PRO A 13 -1.79 -13.43 12.38
N ASP A 14 -2.38 -13.11 13.54
CA ASP A 14 -2.84 -11.78 13.86
C ASP A 14 -1.63 -10.85 13.99
N PHE A 15 -1.76 -9.59 13.59
CA PHE A 15 -0.72 -8.58 13.80
C PHE A 15 -1.12 -7.60 14.91
N ASP A 16 -0.12 -7.15 15.67
CA ASP A 16 -0.31 -6.22 16.77
C ASP A 16 -0.88 -4.88 16.30
N GLY A 17 -1.84 -4.34 17.07
CA GLY A 17 -2.41 -3.00 16.83
C GLY A 17 -3.71 -2.95 16.04
N ASP A 18 -4.28 -4.09 15.60
CA ASP A 18 -5.55 -4.15 14.84
C ASP A 18 -6.81 -3.89 15.72
N GLN A 19 -6.64 -3.72 17.03
CA GLN A 19 -7.74 -3.56 18.01
C GLN A 19 -8.02 -2.12 18.41
N LYS A 20 -7.44 -1.12 17.75
CA LYS A 20 -7.69 0.28 18.08
C LYS A 20 -9.11 0.70 17.70
N ASP A 21 -9.77 1.44 18.61
CA ASP A 21 -10.98 2.17 18.25
C ASP A 21 -10.66 3.26 17.20
N GLN A 22 -11.69 3.80 16.55
CA GLN A 22 -11.50 4.74 15.45
C GLN A 22 -10.70 6.00 15.84
N ARG A 23 -10.88 6.53 17.06
CA ARG A 23 -10.20 7.75 17.49
C ARG A 23 -8.72 7.48 17.79
N SER A 24 -8.45 6.41 18.54
CA SER A 24 -7.09 5.96 18.85
C SER A 24 -6.34 5.59 17.58
N TRP A 25 -7.01 4.96 16.60
CA TRP A 25 -6.45 4.65 15.29
C TRP A 25 -6.11 5.94 14.52
N THR A 26 -7.02 6.91 14.47
CA THR A 26 -6.80 8.18 13.76
C THR A 26 -5.63 8.96 14.33
N ARG A 27 -5.51 9.00 15.68
CA ARG A 27 -4.38 9.63 16.36
C ARG A 27 -3.07 8.93 16.04
N TRP A 28 -3.04 7.61 16.16
CA TRP A 28 -1.86 6.82 15.84
C TRP A 28 -1.44 7.00 14.37
N MET A 29 -2.40 7.04 13.44
CA MET A 29 -2.12 7.32 12.03
C MET A 29 -1.47 8.71 11.85
N ALA A 30 -1.98 9.74 12.52
CA ALA A 30 -1.42 11.08 12.42
C ALA A 30 0.01 11.16 13.00
N GLU A 31 0.30 10.44 14.07
CA GLU A 31 1.61 10.40 14.71
C GLU A 31 2.66 9.80 13.75
N TRP A 32 2.45 8.57 13.25
CA TRP A 32 3.43 7.95 12.36
C TRP A 32 3.50 8.62 10.98
N LEU A 33 2.38 9.16 10.46
CA LEU A 33 2.39 9.95 9.23
C LEU A 33 3.23 11.22 9.36
N SER A 34 3.22 11.85 10.55
CA SER A 34 4.09 12.98 10.85
C SER A 34 5.55 12.58 10.83
N ASP A 35 5.89 11.40 11.38
CA ASP A 35 7.27 10.89 11.36
C ASP A 35 7.71 10.47 9.96
N ALA A 36 6.86 9.79 9.20
CA ALA A 36 7.11 9.46 7.80
C ALA A 36 7.39 10.73 6.97
N ARG A 37 6.66 11.81 7.23
CA ARG A 37 6.86 13.09 6.53
C ARG A 37 8.26 13.65 6.74
N LYS A 38 8.85 13.49 7.93
CA LYS A 38 10.20 14.01 8.26
C LYS A 38 11.31 13.34 7.45
N VAL A 39 11.12 12.07 7.08
CA VAL A 39 12.10 11.29 6.30
C VAL A 39 11.86 11.36 4.79
N CYS A 40 10.73 11.89 4.37
CA CYS A 40 10.39 12.05 2.96
C CYS A 40 10.90 13.38 2.40
N LYS A 41 11.40 13.38 1.16
CA LYS A 41 11.82 14.59 0.45
C LYS A 41 10.64 15.55 0.26
N PRO A 42 10.89 16.89 0.18
CA PRO A 42 9.85 17.83 -0.26
C PRO A 42 9.25 17.42 -1.61
N GLY A 43 7.92 17.49 -1.72
CA GLY A 43 7.17 17.06 -2.90
C GLY A 43 7.00 15.54 -3.06
N ALA A 44 7.56 14.73 -2.18
CA ALA A 44 7.39 13.27 -2.23
C ALA A 44 5.91 12.87 -2.11
N PRO A 45 5.42 11.95 -2.95
CA PRO A 45 4.06 11.43 -2.83
C PRO A 45 3.93 10.45 -1.67
N ILE A 46 2.71 10.33 -1.14
CA ILE A 46 2.28 9.27 -0.24
C ILE A 46 1.00 8.65 -0.77
N CYS A 47 0.86 7.33 -0.65
CA CYS A 47 -0.34 6.57 -1.00
C CYS A 47 -0.74 5.68 0.17
N LEU A 48 -2.02 5.71 0.56
CA LEU A 48 -2.55 5.01 1.71
C LEU A 48 -3.78 4.20 1.29
N PHE A 49 -3.71 2.88 1.39
CA PHE A 49 -4.86 2.00 1.15
C PHE A 49 -5.82 2.05 2.32
N ILE A 50 -7.10 2.24 2.02
CA ILE A 50 -8.13 2.34 3.05
C ILE A 50 -9.49 1.83 2.55
N ASP A 51 -10.29 1.27 3.44
CA ASP A 51 -11.70 0.99 3.14
C ASP A 51 -12.58 2.25 3.34
N TRP A 52 -13.80 2.18 2.84
CA TRP A 52 -14.73 3.30 2.87
C TRP A 52 -15.06 3.78 4.29
N ARG A 53 -15.03 2.90 5.31
CA ARG A 53 -15.39 3.22 6.70
C ARG A 53 -14.38 4.15 7.35
N GLN A 54 -13.10 3.97 7.03
CA GLN A 54 -12.01 4.75 7.58
C GLN A 54 -11.56 5.90 6.66
N TYR A 55 -12.23 6.07 5.51
CA TYR A 55 -11.86 7.09 4.55
C TYR A 55 -11.85 8.51 5.15
N PRO A 56 -12.89 8.97 5.92
CA PRO A 56 -12.83 10.28 6.55
C PRO A 56 -11.67 10.40 7.55
N SER A 57 -11.47 9.37 8.38
CA SER A 57 -10.44 9.39 9.42
C SER A 57 -9.02 9.44 8.85
N ILE A 58 -8.74 8.74 7.74
CA ILE A 58 -7.40 8.76 7.14
C ILE A 58 -7.12 10.10 6.46
N THR A 59 -8.13 10.75 5.87
CA THR A 59 -7.94 12.08 5.27
C THR A 59 -7.68 13.15 6.32
N ASP A 60 -8.33 13.05 7.48
CA ASP A 60 -8.06 13.92 8.63
C ASP A 60 -6.66 13.69 9.18
N ALA A 61 -6.28 12.43 9.43
CA ALA A 61 -4.96 12.06 9.94
C ALA A 61 -3.83 12.54 9.01
N LEU A 62 -4.00 12.39 7.70
CA LEU A 62 -3.04 12.83 6.69
C LEU A 62 -2.79 14.34 6.78
N GLN A 63 -3.86 15.13 6.88
CA GLN A 63 -3.79 16.59 6.96
C GLN A 63 -3.24 17.05 8.32
N TRP A 64 -3.61 16.42 9.44
CA TRP A 64 -3.05 16.70 10.77
C TRP A 64 -1.55 16.43 10.83
N ALA A 65 -1.07 15.42 10.10
CA ALA A 65 0.35 15.13 9.97
C ALA A 65 1.10 16.13 9.06
N GLY A 66 0.40 17.11 8.47
CA GLY A 66 0.97 18.16 7.64
C GLY A 66 1.22 17.78 6.19
N TRP A 67 0.68 16.66 5.71
CA TRP A 67 0.69 16.33 4.30
C TRP A 67 -0.36 17.15 3.54
N ILE A 68 -0.09 17.47 2.28
CA ILE A 68 -1.11 18.05 1.40
C ILE A 68 -1.92 16.89 0.82
N TRP A 69 -3.17 16.78 1.20
CA TRP A 69 -4.10 15.84 0.56
C TRP A 69 -4.39 16.27 -0.88
N ARG A 70 -4.21 15.37 -1.83
CA ARG A 70 -4.34 15.68 -3.26
C ARG A 70 -5.48 14.97 -3.95
N GLY A 71 -5.99 13.89 -3.36
CA GLY A 71 -7.11 13.18 -3.94
C GLY A 71 -7.18 11.73 -3.53
N CYS A 72 -7.91 10.98 -4.34
CA CYS A 72 -8.16 9.57 -4.15
C CYS A 72 -8.11 8.84 -5.50
N ALA A 73 -7.39 7.74 -5.56
CA ALA A 73 -7.55 6.74 -6.61
C ALA A 73 -8.35 5.55 -6.06
N VAL A 74 -8.88 4.72 -6.94
CA VAL A 74 -9.74 3.59 -6.58
C VAL A 74 -9.14 2.30 -7.11
N TRP A 75 -9.02 1.30 -6.25
CA TRP A 75 -8.78 -0.06 -6.67
C TRP A 75 -10.12 -0.81 -6.75
N ASP A 76 -10.55 -1.14 -7.98
CA ASP A 76 -11.65 -2.03 -8.26
C ASP A 76 -11.14 -3.48 -8.25
N LYS A 77 -11.57 -4.26 -7.23
CA LYS A 77 -11.22 -5.66 -7.06
C LYS A 77 -11.93 -6.58 -8.05
N MET A 78 -12.80 -6.01 -8.91
CA MET A 78 -13.67 -6.68 -9.90
C MET A 78 -14.65 -7.67 -9.30
N THR A 79 -14.34 -8.26 -8.18
CA THR A 79 -15.17 -9.26 -7.49
C THR A 79 -15.34 -8.92 -6.02
N SER A 80 -16.51 -9.21 -5.48
CA SER A 80 -16.77 -9.22 -4.04
C SER A 80 -17.89 -10.21 -3.73
N ARG A 81 -18.00 -10.63 -2.47
CA ARG A 81 -19.15 -11.45 -2.05
C ARG A 81 -20.44 -10.70 -2.38
N PRO A 82 -21.39 -11.35 -3.12
CA PRO A 82 -22.67 -10.71 -3.43
C PRO A 82 -23.46 -10.49 -2.14
N GLN A 83 -24.04 -9.30 -2.00
CA GLN A 83 -24.94 -8.96 -0.88
C GLN A 83 -26.30 -8.61 -1.47
N LYS A 84 -27.31 -9.41 -1.18
CA LYS A 84 -28.68 -9.19 -1.69
C LYS A 84 -29.22 -7.84 -1.20
N GLY A 85 -29.74 -7.03 -2.12
CA GLY A 85 -30.33 -5.72 -1.82
C GLY A 85 -29.31 -4.62 -1.44
N ARG A 86 -28.00 -4.82 -1.70
CA ARG A 86 -26.94 -3.86 -1.40
C ARG A 86 -25.97 -3.71 -2.56
N PHE A 87 -25.24 -2.60 -2.57
CA PHE A 87 -24.11 -2.44 -3.48
C PHE A 87 -22.96 -3.37 -3.10
N ARG A 88 -22.26 -3.90 -4.09
CA ARG A 88 -21.03 -4.67 -3.88
C ARG A 88 -19.94 -3.77 -3.33
N GLN A 89 -19.28 -4.22 -2.29
CA GLN A 89 -18.10 -3.55 -1.73
C GLN A 89 -16.83 -4.07 -2.41
N GLN A 90 -16.72 -3.82 -3.70
CA GLN A 90 -15.62 -4.31 -4.53
C GLN A 90 -14.46 -3.33 -4.68
N SER A 91 -14.59 -2.14 -4.13
CA SER A 91 -13.55 -1.11 -4.20
C SER A 91 -12.81 -0.94 -2.88
N GLU A 92 -11.54 -0.61 -2.99
CA GLU A 92 -10.70 -0.08 -1.93
C GLU A 92 -10.14 1.25 -2.40
N TYR A 93 -9.96 2.20 -1.49
CA TYR A 93 -9.53 3.54 -1.82
C TYR A 93 -8.04 3.70 -1.59
N ILE A 94 -7.40 4.51 -2.43
CA ILE A 94 -6.00 4.89 -2.31
C ILE A 94 -5.98 6.40 -2.10
N VAL A 95 -6.03 6.82 -0.84
CA VAL A 95 -5.87 8.24 -0.48
C VAL A 95 -4.43 8.62 -0.75
N TRP A 96 -4.21 9.71 -1.49
CA TRP A 96 -2.87 10.15 -1.80
C TRP A 96 -2.64 11.63 -1.52
N GLY A 97 -1.40 11.95 -1.21
CA GLY A 97 -0.96 13.28 -0.85
C GLY A 97 0.50 13.53 -1.20
N SER A 98 1.02 14.68 -0.78
CA SER A 98 2.43 15.01 -0.95
C SER A 98 3.02 15.74 0.24
N ASN A 99 4.32 15.58 0.44
CA ASN A 99 5.08 16.34 1.44
C ASN A 99 5.35 17.77 0.93
N GLY A 100 4.37 18.66 1.13
CA GLY A 100 4.40 20.02 0.60
C GLY A 100 4.10 20.11 -0.90
N PRO A 101 4.44 21.22 -1.55
CA PRO A 101 4.18 21.43 -2.98
C PRO A 101 4.82 20.35 -3.85
N MET A 102 4.07 19.87 -4.83
CA MET A 102 4.54 18.90 -5.81
C MET A 102 4.74 19.62 -7.16
N PRO A 103 5.97 19.68 -7.69
CA PRO A 103 6.21 20.35 -8.97
C PRO A 103 5.43 19.72 -10.12
N VAL A 104 4.84 20.53 -11.00
CA VAL A 104 4.07 20.05 -12.16
C VAL A 104 4.96 19.44 -13.26
N ASN A 105 6.24 19.83 -13.30
CA ASN A 105 7.20 19.36 -14.30
C ASN A 105 7.98 18.09 -13.87
N ARG A 106 7.44 17.32 -12.91
CA ARG A 106 8.01 16.03 -12.53
C ARG A 106 8.03 15.11 -13.74
N PRO A 107 9.09 14.31 -13.92
CA PRO A 107 9.18 13.32 -15.00
C PRO A 107 8.30 12.09 -14.71
N VAL A 108 7.03 12.33 -14.40
CA VAL A 108 6.01 11.32 -14.11
C VAL A 108 4.82 11.60 -15.00
N GLY A 109 4.39 10.61 -15.77
CA GLY A 109 3.25 10.73 -16.67
C GLY A 109 1.92 10.85 -15.91
N CYS A 110 0.83 10.98 -16.67
CA CYS A 110 -0.51 10.89 -16.11
C CYS A 110 -0.83 9.44 -15.76
N LEU A 111 -1.08 9.19 -14.48
CA LEU A 111 -1.41 7.86 -13.96
C LEU A 111 -2.93 7.67 -13.87
N PRO A 112 -3.43 6.42 -14.01
CA PRO A 112 -4.86 6.14 -13.89
C PRO A 112 -5.38 6.45 -12.47
N GLY A 113 -6.60 6.97 -12.39
CA GLY A 113 -7.31 7.17 -11.12
C GLY A 113 -8.11 5.94 -10.68
N VAL A 114 -8.22 4.91 -11.53
CA VAL A 114 -8.91 3.65 -11.25
C VAL A 114 -8.05 2.48 -11.71
N PHE A 115 -7.78 1.57 -10.81
CA PHE A 115 -7.01 0.34 -11.04
C PHE A 115 -7.96 -0.85 -10.98
N ARG A 116 -7.89 -1.76 -11.96
CA ARG A 116 -8.74 -2.96 -12.03
C ARG A 116 -7.90 -4.21 -11.97
N TYR A 117 -7.75 -4.75 -10.78
CA TYR A 117 -6.96 -5.96 -10.52
C TYR A 117 -7.70 -6.86 -9.54
N ALA A 118 -7.87 -8.14 -9.90
CA ALA A 118 -8.45 -9.12 -8.98
C ALA A 118 -7.57 -9.29 -7.73
N ASN A 119 -8.20 -9.64 -6.63
CA ASN A 119 -7.46 -10.04 -5.44
C ASN A 119 -6.56 -11.25 -5.76
N PRO A 120 -5.34 -11.35 -5.24
CA PRO A 120 -4.51 -12.54 -5.35
C PRO A 120 -5.27 -13.77 -4.81
N GLN A 121 -5.24 -14.88 -5.53
CA GLN A 121 -5.93 -16.11 -5.11
C GLN A 121 -5.13 -16.85 -4.02
N ASN A 122 -3.82 -16.94 -4.17
CA ASN A 122 -2.92 -17.60 -3.23
C ASN A 122 -2.19 -16.55 -2.38
N ARG A 123 -2.91 -15.92 -1.46
CA ARG A 123 -2.34 -14.89 -0.60
C ARG A 123 -1.42 -15.49 0.43
N ILE A 124 -0.24 -14.95 0.54
CA ILE A 124 0.72 -15.23 1.61
C ILE A 124 0.56 -14.28 2.80
N HIS A 125 -0.16 -13.17 2.62
CA HIS A 125 -0.55 -12.24 3.67
C HIS A 125 -2.04 -11.87 3.54
N VAL A 126 -2.75 -11.68 4.67
CA VAL A 126 -4.21 -11.42 4.70
C VAL A 126 -4.59 -10.18 3.87
N THR A 127 -3.77 -9.14 3.92
CA THR A 127 -4.00 -7.86 3.23
C THR A 127 -3.15 -7.67 1.98
N GLU A 128 -2.58 -8.77 1.45
CA GLU A 128 -1.71 -8.71 0.27
C GLU A 128 -2.42 -8.04 -0.91
N LYS A 129 -1.74 -7.08 -1.52
CA LYS A 129 -2.18 -6.39 -2.72
C LYS A 129 -1.69 -7.11 -3.98
N PRO A 130 -2.42 -7.03 -5.10
CA PRO A 130 -1.92 -7.57 -6.38
C PRO A 130 -0.59 -6.92 -6.76
N LEU A 131 0.39 -7.72 -7.16
CA LEU A 131 1.71 -7.21 -7.56
C LEU A 131 1.58 -6.18 -8.69
N GLN A 132 0.77 -6.45 -9.71
CA GLN A 132 0.59 -5.53 -10.83
C GLN A 132 -0.02 -4.18 -10.42
N LEU A 133 -0.96 -4.17 -9.47
CA LEU A 133 -1.49 -2.93 -8.89
C LEU A 133 -0.35 -2.11 -8.26
N MET A 134 0.51 -2.77 -7.49
CA MET A 134 1.62 -2.09 -6.82
C MET A 134 2.67 -1.61 -7.81
N ARG A 135 2.96 -2.37 -8.90
CA ARG A 135 3.84 -1.94 -9.99
C ARG A 135 3.35 -0.66 -10.66
N ASP A 136 2.05 -0.54 -10.91
CA ASP A 136 1.48 0.69 -11.46
C ASP A 136 1.48 1.84 -10.46
N LEU A 137 1.19 1.56 -9.19
CA LEU A 137 1.10 2.59 -8.16
C LEU A 137 2.45 3.22 -7.83
N VAL A 138 3.53 2.44 -7.79
CA VAL A 138 4.87 2.95 -7.47
C VAL A 138 5.40 3.94 -8.51
N LYS A 139 4.86 3.93 -9.74
CA LYS A 139 5.20 4.87 -10.81
C LYS A 139 4.85 6.33 -10.49
N ILE A 140 4.10 6.59 -9.42
CA ILE A 140 3.92 7.96 -8.91
C ILE A 140 5.22 8.54 -8.33
N CYS A 141 6.17 7.72 -7.96
CA CYS A 141 7.51 8.15 -7.60
C CYS A 141 8.27 8.66 -8.82
N VAL A 142 9.18 9.59 -8.65
CA VAL A 142 10.07 10.01 -9.75
C VAL A 142 11.01 8.87 -10.11
N PRO A 143 11.37 8.69 -11.41
CA PRO A 143 12.32 7.67 -11.82
C PRO A 143 13.62 7.72 -11.00
N GLY A 144 14.13 6.55 -10.62
CA GLY A 144 15.31 6.43 -9.75
C GLY A 144 15.11 6.89 -8.31
N GLY A 145 13.87 7.18 -7.90
CA GLY A 145 13.55 7.53 -6.51
C GLY A 145 13.62 6.32 -5.57
N ARG A 146 13.57 6.61 -4.27
CA ARG A 146 13.50 5.59 -3.22
C ARG A 146 12.11 5.54 -2.62
N ILE A 147 11.56 4.33 -2.48
CA ILE A 147 10.22 4.07 -1.96
C ILE A 147 10.36 3.46 -0.56
N LEU A 148 9.57 3.96 0.38
CA LEU A 148 9.47 3.44 1.74
C LEU A 148 8.08 2.85 1.95
N ASP A 149 8.02 1.59 2.39
CA ASP A 149 6.81 0.96 2.91
C ASP A 149 7.05 0.56 4.38
N PRO A 150 6.52 1.34 5.34
CA PRO A 150 6.74 1.08 6.76
C PRO A 150 5.88 -0.07 7.33
N PHE A 151 5.03 -0.69 6.50
CA PHE A 151 4.15 -1.82 6.86
C PHE A 151 4.12 -2.84 5.72
N CYS A 152 5.30 -3.28 5.28
CA CYS A 152 5.45 -3.97 4.00
C CYS A 152 4.90 -5.41 3.98
N GLY A 153 4.58 -6.01 5.12
CA GLY A 153 4.04 -7.37 5.19
C GLY A 153 4.90 -8.36 4.43
N ALA A 154 4.31 -9.02 3.43
CA ALA A 154 5.01 -9.97 2.54
C ALA A 154 5.83 -9.29 1.41
N GLY A 155 6.16 -8.00 1.52
CA GLY A 155 7.10 -7.30 0.66
C GLY A 155 6.59 -6.96 -0.75
N THR A 156 5.28 -6.96 -1.00
CA THR A 156 4.75 -6.71 -2.36
C THR A 156 5.14 -5.34 -2.91
N THR A 157 5.13 -4.29 -2.07
CA THR A 157 5.58 -2.94 -2.48
C THR A 157 7.07 -2.92 -2.81
N VAL A 158 7.89 -3.59 -1.99
CA VAL A 158 9.34 -3.67 -2.20
C VAL A 158 9.64 -4.37 -3.51
N LEU A 159 9.02 -5.53 -3.75
CA LEU A 159 9.17 -6.28 -5.00
C LEU A 159 8.72 -5.44 -6.21
N ALA A 160 7.52 -4.85 -6.16
CA ALA A 160 7.00 -4.01 -7.23
C ALA A 160 7.95 -2.85 -7.55
N SER A 161 8.49 -2.21 -6.52
CA SER A 161 9.43 -1.10 -6.66
C SER A 161 10.72 -1.53 -7.38
N ARG A 162 11.28 -2.66 -6.98
CA ARG A 162 12.51 -3.21 -7.59
C ARG A 162 12.30 -3.58 -9.05
N LEU A 163 11.20 -4.25 -9.38
CA LEU A 163 10.85 -4.61 -10.77
C LEU A 163 10.59 -3.39 -11.68
N GLU A 164 10.24 -2.24 -11.11
CA GLU A 164 10.07 -0.97 -11.83
C GLU A 164 11.32 -0.07 -11.77
N GLY A 165 12.46 -0.58 -11.30
CA GLY A 165 13.72 0.14 -11.28
C GLY A 165 13.91 1.17 -10.17
N TYR A 166 13.11 1.07 -9.08
CA TYR A 166 13.24 1.93 -7.92
C TYR A 166 14.06 1.28 -6.81
N GLU A 167 14.75 2.10 -6.01
CA GLU A 167 15.21 1.65 -4.70
C GLU A 167 14.02 1.50 -3.76
N ALA A 168 14.05 0.50 -2.88
CA ALA A 168 12.96 0.29 -1.92
C ALA A 168 13.47 -0.12 -0.54
N VAL A 169 12.77 0.38 0.49
CA VAL A 169 12.95 -0.02 1.88
C VAL A 169 11.59 -0.46 2.40
N GLY A 170 11.49 -1.69 2.89
CA GLY A 170 10.33 -2.22 3.60
C GLY A 170 10.64 -2.39 5.08
N ILE A 171 9.66 -2.09 5.93
CA ILE A 171 9.73 -2.36 7.37
C ILE A 171 8.56 -3.28 7.71
N GLU A 172 8.86 -4.34 8.45
CA GLU A 172 7.86 -5.29 8.94
C GLU A 172 8.23 -5.69 10.37
N VAL A 173 7.26 -5.59 11.29
CA VAL A 173 7.46 -5.87 12.71
C VAL A 173 7.35 -7.35 13.03
N THR A 174 6.62 -8.11 12.21
CA THR A 174 6.38 -9.53 12.42
C THR A 174 7.47 -10.37 11.77
N ASP A 175 8.31 -11.03 12.54
CA ASP A 175 9.43 -11.85 12.06
C ASP A 175 9.04 -12.85 10.97
N ALA A 176 7.87 -13.50 11.11
CA ALA A 176 7.38 -14.46 10.12
C ALA A 176 7.13 -13.83 8.76
N TYR A 177 6.48 -12.65 8.73
CA TYR A 177 6.23 -11.91 7.50
C TYR A 177 7.51 -11.28 6.95
N TYR A 178 8.40 -10.79 7.81
CA TYR A 178 9.71 -10.28 7.39
C TYR A 178 10.52 -11.33 6.63
N LYS A 179 10.64 -12.55 7.19
CA LYS A 179 11.34 -13.66 6.53
C LYS A 179 10.69 -14.02 5.20
N LEU A 180 9.38 -14.20 5.21
CA LEU A 180 8.60 -14.54 4.02
C LEU A 180 8.75 -13.49 2.91
N GLY A 181 8.65 -12.21 3.25
CA GLY A 181 8.81 -11.10 2.32
C GLY A 181 10.23 -10.99 1.79
N SER A 182 11.23 -11.16 2.66
CA SER A 182 12.65 -11.12 2.27
C SER A 182 13.01 -12.23 1.29
N ASP A 183 12.57 -13.46 1.56
CA ASP A 183 12.80 -14.62 0.68
C ASP A 183 12.08 -14.41 -0.66
N ARG A 184 10.83 -13.97 -0.64
CA ARG A 184 10.05 -13.69 -1.86
C ARG A 184 10.73 -12.64 -2.75
N VAL A 185 11.18 -11.53 -2.16
CA VAL A 185 11.85 -10.46 -2.92
C VAL A 185 13.17 -10.98 -3.50
N ARG A 186 13.96 -11.69 -2.71
CA ARG A 186 15.24 -12.26 -3.16
C ARG A 186 15.05 -13.21 -4.33
N PHE A 187 14.20 -14.23 -4.21
CA PHE A 187 13.99 -15.23 -5.26
C PHE A 187 13.41 -14.63 -6.55
N ALA A 188 12.50 -13.66 -6.42
CA ALA A 188 11.94 -13.01 -7.61
C ALA A 188 12.97 -12.17 -8.37
N LEU A 189 13.91 -11.52 -7.67
CA LEU A 189 14.99 -10.74 -8.30
C LEU A 189 16.10 -11.62 -8.87
N GLU A 190 16.38 -12.78 -8.27
CA GLU A 190 17.30 -13.78 -8.81
C GLU A 190 16.77 -14.34 -10.14
N ALA A 191 15.48 -14.69 -10.20
CA ALA A 191 14.85 -15.18 -11.42
C ALA A 191 14.86 -14.13 -12.56
N ASP A 192 14.55 -12.86 -12.23
CA ASP A 192 14.55 -11.76 -13.22
C ASP A 192 15.95 -11.55 -13.82
N SER A 193 17.00 -11.67 -13.00
CA SER A 193 18.40 -11.53 -13.46
C SER A 193 18.88 -12.69 -14.34
N GLU A 194 18.35 -13.91 -14.14
CA GLU A 194 18.68 -15.08 -14.97
C GLU A 194 18.01 -15.00 -16.36
N GLU A 195 16.79 -14.46 -16.43
CA GLU A 195 16.10 -14.23 -17.70
C GLU A 195 16.81 -13.18 -18.57
N GLU A 196 17.26 -12.06 -17.96
CA GLU A 196 18.00 -11.01 -18.68
C GLU A 196 19.38 -11.48 -19.21
N THR A 197 20.01 -12.46 -18.57
CA THR A 197 21.30 -13.00 -18.99
C THR A 197 21.21 -14.09 -20.08
N SER A 198 19.98 -14.56 -20.37
CA SER A 198 19.72 -15.62 -21.35
C SER A 198 19.24 -15.11 -22.72
N GLU A 199 19.04 -13.81 -22.88
CA GLU A 199 18.77 -13.10 -24.13
C GLU A 199 20.05 -12.46 -24.72
#